data_a0485119593d487ae07594319ef1b767
#
_entry.id   a0485119593d487ae07594319ef1b767
#
_cell.length_a   1.000
_cell.length_b   1.000
_cell.length_c   1.000
_cell.angle_alpha   90.00
_cell.angle_beta   90.00
_cell.angle_gamma   90.00
#
_symmetry.space_group_name_H-M   'P 1'
#
loop_
_entity.id
_entity.type
_entity.pdbx_description
1 polymer ?
#
loop_
_entity_poly.entity_id
_entity_poly.type
_entity_poly.pdbx_seq_one_letter_code
_entity_poly.pdbx_strand_id
1 'polypeptide(L)'
;MGAAIEVDHLTKRFGSVTAIDDLSFSVREGAVTGFLGPNGAGKTTTLRIVLGLAFPTSGTALVQGVPYARLDQPARIVGASLERAGFHPGRSGRNHLRALAAMARLPASRVDEVLALVDLAGAAADRRVGGYSLGMRQRLHLAAALLGDPAILVLDEPANGLDPQGIRWLRDTLRGLAREGRTVLVSSHVLAEVAQTADDVVVIARGRLVDQGPVDRVGSPEPEAVIVRAADAGLGALAGALEAAGGGVERHDGWLRVTGVAAPTVGEVALAQGVALHALYEQRASLEEVFLRLTEGGSAP
;
A
#
# COMPACT_ATOMS: atom_id res chain seq x y z
N MET A 1 3.68 -8.38 -18.31
CA MET A 1 3.63 -7.03 -17.73
C MET A 1 4.96 -6.82 -17.04
N GLY A 2 5.63 -5.70 -17.31
CA GLY A 2 6.93 -5.38 -16.70
C GLY A 2 6.80 -4.91 -15.25
N ALA A 3 7.91 -4.90 -14.53
CA ALA A 3 8.01 -4.26 -13.24
C ALA A 3 8.47 -2.80 -13.44
N ALA A 4 7.71 -1.85 -12.87
CA ALA A 4 8.07 -0.43 -12.89
C ALA A 4 9.20 -0.10 -11.91
N ILE A 5 9.23 -0.81 -10.77
CA ILE A 5 10.29 -0.72 -9.76
C ILE A 5 10.66 -2.15 -9.37
N GLU A 6 11.95 -2.42 -9.29
CA GLU A 6 12.51 -3.70 -8.85
C GLU A 6 13.53 -3.45 -7.74
N VAL A 7 13.37 -4.16 -6.65
CA VAL A 7 14.31 -4.15 -5.52
C VAL A 7 14.80 -5.58 -5.33
N ASP A 8 16.13 -5.77 -5.37
CA ASP A 8 16.74 -7.09 -5.35
C ASP A 8 17.85 -7.17 -4.30
N HIS A 9 17.67 -8.08 -3.32
CA HIS A 9 18.58 -8.35 -2.21
C HIS A 9 19.09 -7.07 -1.52
N LEU A 10 18.20 -6.06 -1.39
CA LEU A 10 18.56 -4.74 -0.88
C LEU A 10 18.89 -4.80 0.61
N THR A 11 20.08 -4.32 0.96
CA THR A 11 20.49 -4.18 2.36
C THR A 11 20.98 -2.75 2.61
N LYS A 12 20.59 -2.17 3.77
CA LYS A 12 21.07 -0.87 4.22
C LYS A 12 21.41 -0.90 5.69
N ARG A 13 22.67 -0.55 5.99
CA ARG A 13 23.17 -0.41 7.36
C ARG A 13 23.59 1.03 7.64
N PHE A 14 23.32 1.50 8.84
CA PHE A 14 23.78 2.77 9.40
C PHE A 14 24.56 2.46 10.69
N GLY A 15 25.89 2.38 10.58
CA GLY A 15 26.72 1.88 11.68
C GLY A 15 26.31 0.47 12.11
N SER A 16 25.90 0.28 13.36
CA SER A 16 25.43 -1.01 13.90
C SER A 16 23.96 -1.31 13.59
N VAL A 17 23.18 -0.33 13.09
CA VAL A 17 21.75 -0.51 12.84
C VAL A 17 21.53 -0.99 11.41
N THR A 18 20.89 -2.15 11.24
CA THR A 18 20.41 -2.64 9.94
C THR A 18 18.99 -2.13 9.72
N ALA A 19 18.83 -1.17 8.83
CA ALA A 19 17.54 -0.57 8.51
C ALA A 19 16.76 -1.34 7.43
N ILE A 20 17.49 -2.02 6.52
CA ILE A 20 16.94 -2.91 5.49
C ILE A 20 17.86 -4.13 5.45
N ASP A 21 17.29 -5.32 5.38
CA ASP A 21 18.00 -6.58 5.49
C ASP A 21 17.47 -7.59 4.47
N ASP A 22 18.19 -7.72 3.35
CA ASP A 22 17.90 -8.67 2.27
C ASP A 22 16.47 -8.53 1.68
N LEU A 23 16.05 -7.28 1.41
CA LEU A 23 14.73 -6.97 0.92
C LEU A 23 14.65 -7.12 -0.59
N SER A 24 13.72 -7.96 -1.08
CA SER A 24 13.43 -8.12 -2.51
C SER A 24 11.93 -8.00 -2.76
N PHE A 25 11.53 -7.14 -3.70
CA PHE A 25 10.14 -6.99 -4.16
C PHE A 25 10.07 -6.29 -5.51
N SER A 26 8.90 -6.35 -6.14
CA SER A 26 8.63 -5.64 -7.39
C SER A 26 7.32 -4.85 -7.34
N VAL A 27 7.24 -3.78 -8.12
CA VAL A 27 6.04 -2.95 -8.29
C VAL A 27 5.56 -3.09 -9.72
N ARG A 28 4.34 -3.56 -9.89
CA ARG A 28 3.71 -3.80 -11.19
C ARG A 28 3.33 -2.49 -11.87
N GLU A 29 3.58 -2.40 -13.19
CA GLU A 29 3.17 -1.25 -14.00
C GLU A 29 1.65 -1.05 -14.02
N GLY A 30 1.22 0.21 -14.01
CA GLY A 30 -0.20 0.61 -14.15
C GLY A 30 -1.08 0.26 -12.96
N ALA A 31 -0.49 0.01 -11.80
CA ALA A 31 -1.21 -0.36 -10.59
C ALA A 31 -0.86 0.55 -9.41
N VAL A 32 -1.74 0.58 -8.42
CA VAL A 32 -1.44 1.15 -7.10
C VAL A 32 -0.87 0.04 -6.21
N THR A 33 0.38 0.17 -5.81
CA THR A 33 1.02 -0.75 -4.84
C THR A 33 1.18 -0.05 -3.50
N GLY A 34 0.58 -0.64 -2.46
CA GLY A 34 0.77 -0.23 -1.07
C GLY A 34 2.07 -0.81 -0.50
N PHE A 35 2.93 0.05 0.06
CA PHE A 35 4.16 -0.35 0.75
C PHE A 35 3.95 -0.23 2.26
N LEU A 36 3.59 -1.34 2.89
CA LEU A 36 3.10 -1.42 4.25
C LEU A 36 4.18 -1.84 5.24
N GLY A 37 4.11 -1.31 6.43
CA GLY A 37 4.96 -1.72 7.55
C GLY A 37 4.86 -0.75 8.72
N PRO A 38 5.19 -1.19 9.95
CA PRO A 38 5.21 -0.32 11.11
C PRO A 38 6.25 0.81 10.98
N ASN A 39 6.18 1.78 11.87
CA ASN A 39 7.21 2.80 11.96
C ASN A 39 8.56 2.16 12.27
N GLY A 40 9.61 2.57 11.54
CA GLY A 40 10.94 1.96 11.65
C GLY A 40 11.14 0.67 10.84
N ALA A 41 10.15 0.17 10.11
CA ALA A 41 10.29 -1.03 9.28
C ALA A 41 11.23 -0.88 8.07
N GLY A 42 11.69 0.33 7.74
CA GLY A 42 12.59 0.60 6.63
C GLY A 42 11.93 1.26 5.41
N LYS A 43 10.60 1.57 5.44
CA LYS A 43 9.85 2.13 4.30
C LYS A 43 10.54 3.36 3.68
N THR A 44 10.65 4.44 4.42
CA THR A 44 11.27 5.69 3.93
C THR A 44 12.72 5.48 3.45
N THR A 45 13.48 4.61 4.12
CA THR A 45 14.85 4.28 3.70
C THR A 45 14.87 3.58 2.36
N THR A 46 13.97 2.61 2.13
CA THR A 46 13.81 1.91 0.86
C THR A 46 13.42 2.90 -0.25
N LEU A 47 12.41 3.74 -0.02
CA LEU A 47 11.98 4.74 -1.01
C LEU A 47 13.12 5.72 -1.36
N ARG A 48 13.93 6.12 -0.38
CA ARG A 48 15.11 6.97 -0.64
C ARG A 48 16.15 6.28 -1.51
N ILE A 49 16.37 4.98 -1.35
CA ILE A 49 17.31 4.22 -2.18
C ILE A 49 16.74 4.08 -3.60
N VAL A 50 15.46 3.73 -3.75
CA VAL A 50 14.77 3.68 -5.05
C VAL A 50 14.90 4.99 -5.81
N LEU A 51 14.82 6.13 -5.12
CA LEU A 51 14.94 7.47 -5.69
C LEU A 51 16.40 7.98 -5.80
N GLY A 52 17.40 7.14 -5.52
CA GLY A 52 18.81 7.54 -5.59
C GLY A 52 19.25 8.58 -4.55
N LEU A 53 18.44 8.82 -3.51
CA LEU A 53 18.73 9.77 -2.43
C LEU A 53 19.57 9.13 -1.31
N ALA A 54 19.75 7.82 -1.34
CA ALA A 54 20.63 7.08 -0.46
C ALA A 54 21.24 5.89 -1.21
N PHE A 55 22.47 5.54 -0.86
CA PHE A 55 23.13 4.37 -1.44
C PHE A 55 22.82 3.13 -0.60
N PRO A 56 22.56 1.96 -1.20
CA PRO A 56 22.47 0.70 -0.49
C PRO A 56 23.85 0.29 0.07
N THR A 57 23.86 -0.60 1.06
CA THR A 57 25.07 -1.30 1.51
C THR A 57 25.39 -2.45 0.55
N SER A 58 24.34 -3.17 0.10
CA SER A 58 24.39 -4.21 -0.93
C SER A 58 23.03 -4.34 -1.61
N GLY A 59 22.97 -5.08 -2.72
CA GLY A 59 21.75 -5.24 -3.51
C GLY A 59 21.51 -4.06 -4.45
N THR A 60 20.37 -4.08 -5.13
CA THR A 60 20.00 -3.09 -6.15
C THR A 60 18.56 -2.61 -6.03
N ALA A 61 18.31 -1.38 -6.52
CA ALA A 61 16.97 -0.84 -6.72
C ALA A 61 16.94 -0.19 -8.12
N LEU A 62 16.02 -0.63 -8.94
CA LEU A 62 15.90 -0.23 -10.34
C LEU A 62 14.52 0.39 -10.59
N VAL A 63 14.49 1.40 -11.44
CA VAL A 63 13.27 2.01 -11.97
C VAL A 63 13.31 1.80 -13.48
N GLN A 64 12.30 1.10 -14.03
CA GLN A 64 12.28 0.71 -15.44
C GLN A 64 13.59 0.02 -15.87
N GLY A 65 14.11 -0.88 -15.04
CA GLY A 65 15.31 -1.67 -15.29
C GLY A 65 16.65 -0.95 -15.12
N VAL A 66 16.67 0.35 -14.71
CA VAL A 66 17.90 1.10 -14.49
C VAL A 66 17.93 1.80 -13.12
N PRO A 67 19.10 2.00 -12.51
CA PRO A 67 19.21 2.83 -11.32
C PRO A 67 18.71 4.25 -11.56
N TYR A 68 17.97 4.84 -10.58
CA TYR A 68 17.39 6.19 -10.70
C TYR A 68 18.38 7.26 -11.19
N ALA A 69 19.63 7.21 -10.72
CA ALA A 69 20.68 8.16 -11.11
C ALA A 69 21.08 8.07 -12.60
N ARG A 70 20.67 7.01 -13.31
CA ARG A 70 20.92 6.83 -14.75
C ARG A 70 19.72 7.14 -15.63
N LEU A 71 18.59 7.53 -15.03
CA LEU A 71 17.39 7.92 -15.79
C LEU A 71 17.67 9.22 -16.55
N ASP A 72 17.29 9.25 -17.82
CA ASP A 72 17.21 10.49 -18.58
C ASP A 72 15.92 11.22 -18.18
N GLN A 73 16.00 12.52 -17.90
CA GLN A 73 14.88 13.35 -17.47
C GLN A 73 14.05 12.72 -16.32
N PRO A 74 14.65 12.38 -15.16
CA PRO A 74 14.00 11.59 -14.11
C PRO A 74 12.66 12.17 -13.65
N ALA A 75 12.48 13.49 -13.68
CA ALA A 75 11.22 14.14 -13.30
C ALA A 75 10.03 13.81 -14.22
N ARG A 76 10.28 13.31 -15.45
CA ARG A 76 9.24 12.83 -16.37
C ARG A 76 8.94 11.34 -16.19
N ILE A 77 9.83 10.62 -15.54
CA ILE A 77 9.68 9.19 -15.30
C ILE A 77 9.13 8.95 -13.90
N VAL A 78 9.68 9.63 -12.88
CA VAL A 78 9.30 9.45 -11.49
C VAL A 78 8.93 10.79 -10.86
N GLY A 79 7.72 10.88 -10.35
CA GLY A 79 7.30 11.92 -9.41
C GLY A 79 7.38 11.39 -7.99
N ALA A 80 7.99 12.14 -7.08
CA ALA A 80 8.16 11.68 -5.72
C ALA A 80 7.71 12.72 -4.70
N SER A 81 7.10 12.26 -3.61
CA SER A 81 6.83 13.04 -2.41
C SER A 81 7.26 12.24 -1.19
N LEU A 82 8.30 12.71 -0.50
CA LEU A 82 8.76 12.12 0.75
C LEU A 82 8.28 12.96 1.95
N GLU A 83 7.99 12.33 3.08
CA GLU A 83 7.38 12.92 4.28
C GLU A 83 8.07 14.21 4.76
N ARG A 84 9.39 14.33 4.55
CA ARG A 84 10.20 15.49 5.02
C ARG A 84 10.44 16.58 3.96
N ALA A 85 9.73 16.55 2.84
CA ALA A 85 9.84 17.60 1.85
C ALA A 85 9.23 18.90 2.40
N GLY A 86 10.06 19.83 2.85
CA GLY A 86 9.62 21.09 3.44
C GLY A 86 9.32 22.15 2.38
N PHE A 87 8.28 22.94 2.63
CA PHE A 87 8.00 24.15 1.85
C PHE A 87 8.55 25.38 2.56
N HIS A 88 9.07 26.33 1.78
CA HIS A 88 9.41 27.63 2.33
C HIS A 88 8.12 28.39 2.70
N PRO A 89 7.87 28.73 3.98
CA PRO A 89 6.58 29.24 4.44
C PRO A 89 6.18 30.57 3.82
N GLY A 90 7.14 31.40 3.42
CA GLY A 90 6.93 32.70 2.78
C GLY A 90 6.63 32.62 1.27
N ARG A 91 6.78 31.45 0.64
CA ARG A 91 6.55 31.28 -0.80
C ARG A 91 5.11 30.86 -1.01
N SER A 92 4.46 31.33 -2.09
CA SER A 92 3.15 30.80 -2.48
C SER A 92 3.26 29.41 -3.10
N GLY A 93 2.18 28.61 -3.09
CA GLY A 93 2.13 27.30 -3.72
C GLY A 93 2.52 27.37 -5.20
N ARG A 94 1.96 28.32 -5.94
CA ARG A 94 2.29 28.58 -7.35
C ARG A 94 3.79 28.85 -7.55
N ASN A 95 4.36 29.73 -6.76
CA ASN A 95 5.78 30.10 -6.88
C ASN A 95 6.71 28.97 -6.44
N HIS A 96 6.25 28.11 -5.52
CA HIS A 96 6.98 26.89 -5.18
C HIS A 96 7.06 25.94 -6.39
N LEU A 97 5.93 25.65 -7.02
CA LEU A 97 5.87 24.78 -8.21
C LEU A 97 6.62 25.38 -9.41
N ARG A 98 6.55 26.70 -9.61
CA ARG A 98 7.34 27.38 -10.65
C ARG A 98 8.84 27.20 -10.47
N ALA A 99 9.32 27.28 -9.21
CA ALA A 99 10.73 27.03 -8.93
C ALA A 99 11.13 25.58 -9.25
N LEU A 100 10.30 24.61 -8.87
CA LEU A 100 10.54 23.20 -9.20
C LEU A 100 10.48 22.94 -10.71
N ALA A 101 9.51 23.53 -11.42
CA ALA A 101 9.40 23.42 -12.88
C ALA A 101 10.65 23.96 -13.58
N ALA A 102 11.15 25.13 -13.16
CA ALA A 102 12.36 25.73 -13.69
C ALA A 102 13.61 24.85 -13.44
N MET A 103 13.76 24.28 -12.24
CA MET A 103 14.86 23.36 -11.89
C MET A 103 14.83 22.08 -12.74
N ALA A 104 13.64 21.55 -12.99
CA ALA A 104 13.43 20.33 -13.78
C ALA A 104 13.31 20.61 -15.30
N ARG A 105 13.46 21.86 -15.74
CA ARG A 105 13.29 22.29 -17.16
C ARG A 105 11.95 21.90 -17.76
N LEU A 106 10.89 22.03 -16.95
CA LEU A 106 9.53 21.73 -17.36
C LEU A 106 8.79 23.00 -17.85
N PRO A 107 7.80 22.86 -18.73
CA PRO A 107 6.97 24.00 -19.17
C PRO A 107 6.25 24.69 -18.01
N ALA A 108 6.18 26.02 -18.04
CA ALA A 108 5.51 26.79 -16.99
C ALA A 108 3.98 26.50 -16.93
N SER A 109 3.37 26.11 -18.05
CA SER A 109 1.95 25.71 -18.13
C SER A 109 1.60 24.56 -17.20
N ARG A 110 2.55 23.62 -16.96
CA ARG A 110 2.35 22.49 -16.05
C ARG A 110 1.99 22.90 -14.63
N VAL A 111 2.42 24.09 -14.20
CA VAL A 111 2.12 24.58 -12.84
C VAL A 111 0.61 24.79 -12.66
N ASP A 112 -0.05 25.41 -13.62
CA ASP A 112 -1.51 25.65 -13.54
C ASP A 112 -2.30 24.36 -13.69
N GLU A 113 -1.85 23.46 -14.57
CA GLU A 113 -2.46 22.13 -14.77
C GLU A 113 -2.44 21.30 -13.48
N VAL A 114 -1.28 21.15 -12.82
CA VAL A 114 -1.20 20.35 -11.58
C VAL A 114 -1.93 21.01 -10.40
N LEU A 115 -1.94 22.37 -10.34
CA LEU A 115 -2.72 23.07 -9.31
C LEU A 115 -4.22 22.83 -9.47
N ALA A 116 -4.71 22.78 -10.70
CA ALA A 116 -6.11 22.45 -11.00
C ALA A 116 -6.41 20.99 -10.61
N LEU A 117 -5.52 20.05 -10.96
CA LEU A 117 -5.68 18.62 -10.71
C LEU A 117 -5.78 18.31 -9.20
N VAL A 118 -5.09 19.07 -8.34
CA VAL A 118 -5.12 18.86 -6.89
C VAL A 118 -6.07 19.81 -6.14
N ASP A 119 -6.97 20.51 -6.82
CA ASP A 119 -7.90 21.50 -6.26
C ASP A 119 -7.22 22.62 -5.43
N LEU A 120 -6.07 23.09 -5.89
CA LEU A 120 -5.34 24.24 -5.34
C LEU A 120 -5.26 25.43 -6.28
N ALA A 121 -6.12 25.49 -7.31
CA ALA A 121 -6.13 26.58 -8.27
C ALA A 121 -6.64 27.90 -7.68
N GLY A 122 -6.50 29.00 -8.46
CA GLY A 122 -6.99 30.33 -8.10
C GLY A 122 -6.29 30.94 -6.88
N ALA A 123 -7.05 31.58 -6.00
CA ALA A 123 -6.53 32.29 -4.82
C ALA A 123 -5.74 31.38 -3.85
N ALA A 124 -6.08 30.07 -3.81
CA ALA A 124 -5.36 29.09 -2.99
C ALA A 124 -3.91 28.94 -3.45
N ALA A 125 -3.65 28.92 -4.77
CA ALA A 125 -2.32 28.80 -5.34
C ALA A 125 -1.40 29.99 -4.99
N ASP A 126 -1.98 31.18 -4.90
CA ASP A 126 -1.21 32.44 -4.68
C ASP A 126 -1.04 32.78 -3.20
N ARG A 127 -1.74 32.05 -2.31
CA ARG A 127 -1.57 32.16 -0.86
C ARG A 127 -0.22 31.59 -0.42
N ARG A 128 0.42 32.21 0.59
CA ARG A 128 1.68 31.71 1.20
C ARG A 128 1.46 30.35 1.86
N VAL A 129 2.38 29.41 1.63
CA VAL A 129 2.29 28.02 2.16
C VAL A 129 2.32 27.98 3.68
N GLY A 130 2.93 28.96 4.36
CA GLY A 130 2.85 29.08 5.82
C GLY A 130 1.42 29.18 6.36
N GLY A 131 0.48 29.66 5.56
CA GLY A 131 -0.95 29.73 5.89
C GLY A 131 -1.80 28.58 5.35
N TYR A 132 -1.20 27.53 4.77
CA TYR A 132 -1.92 26.34 4.29
C TYR A 132 -2.33 25.45 5.44
N SER A 133 -3.54 24.86 5.33
CA SER A 133 -3.91 23.70 6.15
C SER A 133 -3.02 22.52 5.82
N LEU A 134 -3.04 21.48 6.67
CA LEU A 134 -2.30 20.26 6.40
C LEU A 134 -2.75 19.61 5.08
N GLY A 135 -4.05 19.50 4.83
CA GLY A 135 -4.60 18.99 3.57
C GLY A 135 -4.15 19.81 2.35
N MET A 136 -4.09 21.14 2.43
CA MET A 136 -3.54 21.97 1.35
C MET A 136 -2.06 21.70 1.11
N ARG A 137 -1.27 21.43 2.16
CA ARG A 137 0.15 21.07 2.02
C ARG A 137 0.30 19.70 1.35
N GLN A 138 -0.51 18.70 1.72
CA GLN A 138 -0.49 17.39 1.08
C GLN A 138 -0.88 17.47 -0.40
N ARG A 139 -1.90 18.29 -0.74
CA ARG A 139 -2.24 18.58 -2.14
C ARG A 139 -1.09 19.22 -2.90
N LEU A 140 -0.36 20.15 -2.28
CA LEU A 140 0.81 20.78 -2.90
C LEU A 140 1.98 19.78 -3.06
N HIS A 141 2.18 18.85 -2.12
CA HIS A 141 3.14 17.75 -2.26
C HIS A 141 2.81 16.88 -3.48
N LEU A 142 1.54 16.48 -3.61
CA LEU A 142 1.11 15.70 -4.76
C LEU A 142 1.24 16.48 -6.07
N ALA A 143 0.91 17.78 -6.09
CA ALA A 143 1.13 18.65 -7.25
C ALA A 143 2.60 18.70 -7.66
N ALA A 144 3.52 18.81 -6.68
CA ALA A 144 4.95 18.80 -6.95
C ALA A 144 5.41 17.46 -7.55
N ALA A 145 4.91 16.34 -7.04
CA ALA A 145 5.19 15.02 -7.59
C ALA A 145 4.66 14.86 -9.03
N LEU A 146 3.49 15.42 -9.35
CA LEU A 146 2.87 15.34 -10.67
C LEU A 146 3.40 16.35 -11.69
N LEU A 147 4.29 17.25 -11.29
CA LEU A 147 4.71 18.39 -12.12
C LEU A 147 5.35 17.97 -13.46
N GLY A 148 6.16 16.90 -13.44
CA GLY A 148 6.84 16.34 -14.62
C GLY A 148 5.97 15.47 -15.51
N ASP A 149 4.71 15.27 -15.18
CA ASP A 149 3.80 14.30 -15.82
C ASP A 149 4.35 12.85 -15.79
N PRO A 150 4.77 12.37 -14.61
CA PRO A 150 5.52 11.13 -14.50
C PRO A 150 4.66 9.90 -14.74
N ALA A 151 5.28 8.85 -15.31
CA ALA A 151 4.66 7.53 -15.42
C ALA A 151 4.59 6.78 -14.08
N ILE A 152 5.50 7.09 -13.14
CA ILE A 152 5.61 6.44 -11.83
C ILE A 152 5.53 7.48 -10.73
N LEU A 153 4.72 7.22 -9.70
CA LEU A 153 4.62 8.04 -8.49
C LEU A 153 5.12 7.25 -7.27
N VAL A 154 5.98 7.88 -6.48
CA VAL A 154 6.50 7.33 -5.22
C VAL A 154 6.11 8.29 -4.09
N LEU A 155 5.20 7.86 -3.23
CA LEU A 155 4.60 8.69 -2.20
C LEU A 155 4.84 8.08 -0.82
N ASP A 156 5.49 8.85 0.07
CA ASP A 156 5.80 8.41 1.42
C ASP A 156 4.80 9.01 2.41
N GLU A 157 3.94 8.15 2.99
CA GLU A 157 2.90 8.48 3.98
C GLU A 157 2.01 9.68 3.57
N PRO A 158 1.44 9.72 2.34
CA PRO A 158 0.74 10.91 1.84
C PRO A 158 -0.61 11.17 2.54
N ALA A 159 -1.17 10.17 3.22
CA ALA A 159 -2.43 10.29 3.96
C ALA A 159 -2.25 10.86 5.37
N ASN A 160 -1.00 10.93 5.87
CA ASN A 160 -0.73 11.35 7.24
C ASN A 160 -1.32 12.73 7.56
N GLY A 161 -2.20 12.73 8.58
CA GLY A 161 -2.83 13.94 9.11
C GLY A 161 -3.90 14.54 8.20
N LEU A 162 -4.36 13.83 7.19
CA LEU A 162 -5.57 14.18 6.45
C LEU A 162 -6.82 13.82 7.26
N ASP A 163 -7.86 14.62 7.09
CA ASP A 163 -9.20 14.28 7.56
C ASP A 163 -9.85 13.20 6.66
N PRO A 164 -10.97 12.59 7.05
CA PRO A 164 -11.61 11.54 6.26
C PRO A 164 -11.99 11.99 4.83
N GLN A 165 -12.25 13.27 4.60
CA GLN A 165 -12.54 13.80 3.27
C GLN A 165 -11.25 13.88 2.44
N GLY A 166 -10.14 14.32 3.04
CA GLY A 166 -8.83 14.35 2.41
C GLY A 166 -8.32 12.95 2.02
N ILE A 167 -8.53 11.95 2.89
CA ILE A 167 -8.18 10.56 2.62
C ILE A 167 -8.98 10.03 1.41
N ARG A 168 -10.29 10.27 1.35
CA ARG A 168 -11.13 9.88 0.19
C ARG A 168 -10.65 10.54 -1.09
N TRP A 169 -10.41 11.85 -1.05
CA TRP A 169 -9.89 12.60 -2.20
C TRP A 169 -8.55 12.02 -2.70
N LEU A 170 -7.60 11.76 -1.79
CA LEU A 170 -6.30 11.17 -2.13
C LEU A 170 -6.48 9.80 -2.79
N ARG A 171 -7.27 8.92 -2.20
CA ARG A 171 -7.57 7.60 -2.74
C ARG A 171 -8.14 7.68 -4.16
N ASP A 172 -9.17 8.52 -4.35
CA ASP A 172 -9.85 8.64 -5.65
C ASP A 172 -8.90 9.22 -6.70
N THR A 173 -8.02 10.15 -6.31
CA THR A 173 -6.95 10.70 -7.16
C THR A 173 -5.95 9.62 -7.56
N LEU A 174 -5.40 8.84 -6.61
CA LEU A 174 -4.41 7.80 -6.91
C LEU A 174 -4.99 6.69 -7.80
N ARG A 175 -6.22 6.27 -7.53
CA ARG A 175 -6.94 5.32 -8.40
C ARG A 175 -7.21 5.88 -9.79
N GLY A 176 -7.54 7.16 -9.89
CA GLY A 176 -7.70 7.87 -11.18
C GLY A 176 -6.42 7.81 -12.00
N LEU A 177 -5.29 8.15 -11.39
CA LEU A 177 -3.97 8.12 -12.03
C LEU A 177 -3.57 6.71 -12.50
N ALA A 178 -3.86 5.68 -11.70
CA ALA A 178 -3.59 4.29 -12.10
C ALA A 178 -4.47 3.85 -13.29
N ARG A 179 -5.75 4.25 -13.33
CA ARG A 179 -6.63 3.99 -14.49
C ARG A 179 -6.16 4.68 -15.78
N GLU A 180 -5.40 5.78 -15.66
CA GLU A 180 -4.71 6.44 -16.78
C GLU A 180 -3.42 5.71 -17.20
N GLY A 181 -3.08 4.60 -16.54
CA GLY A 181 -1.89 3.77 -16.82
C GLY A 181 -0.64 4.15 -16.01
N ARG A 182 -0.74 5.07 -15.05
CA ARG A 182 0.40 5.42 -14.19
C ARG A 182 0.58 4.38 -13.10
N THR A 183 1.82 4.16 -12.70
CA THR A 183 2.19 3.31 -11.57
C THR A 183 2.28 4.14 -10.30
N VAL A 184 1.73 3.66 -9.20
CA VAL A 184 1.78 4.35 -7.91
C VAL A 184 2.34 3.42 -6.84
N LEU A 185 3.44 3.82 -6.20
CA LEU A 185 3.96 3.19 -4.99
C LEU A 185 3.67 4.14 -3.81
N VAL A 186 2.81 3.73 -2.89
CA VAL A 186 2.41 4.54 -1.74
C VAL A 186 2.73 3.84 -0.44
N SER A 187 3.57 4.46 0.41
CA SER A 187 3.82 3.92 1.74
C SER A 187 2.71 4.30 2.73
N SER A 188 2.39 3.39 3.63
CA SER A 188 1.53 3.64 4.77
C SER A 188 1.86 2.70 5.94
N HIS A 189 1.52 3.13 7.14
CA HIS A 189 1.46 2.26 8.32
C HIS A 189 -0.01 1.93 8.70
N VAL A 190 -0.98 2.49 7.97
CA VAL A 190 -2.42 2.28 8.17
C VAL A 190 -2.96 1.35 7.10
N LEU A 191 -3.20 0.12 7.50
CA LEU A 191 -3.60 -0.95 6.61
C LEU A 191 -4.96 -0.72 5.94
N ALA A 192 -5.94 -0.24 6.71
CA ALA A 192 -7.30 0.01 6.21
C ALA A 192 -7.35 1.03 5.05
N GLU A 193 -6.42 2.00 5.04
CA GLU A 193 -6.31 2.99 3.96
C GLU A 193 -5.78 2.34 2.68
N VAL A 194 -4.76 1.47 2.82
CA VAL A 194 -4.15 0.78 1.69
C VAL A 194 -5.08 -0.27 1.12
N ALA A 195 -5.78 -1.04 1.95
CA ALA A 195 -6.77 -2.02 1.51
C ALA A 195 -7.88 -1.42 0.64
N GLN A 196 -8.22 -0.14 0.86
CA GLN A 196 -9.21 0.58 0.06
C GLN A 196 -8.64 1.24 -1.19
N THR A 197 -7.32 1.36 -1.32
CA THR A 197 -6.68 2.17 -2.36
C THR A 197 -5.87 1.30 -3.33
N ALA A 198 -5.14 0.33 -2.83
CA ALA A 198 -4.16 -0.44 -3.58
C ALA A 198 -4.76 -1.64 -4.32
N ASP A 199 -4.14 -2.02 -5.42
CA ASP A 199 -4.37 -3.26 -6.16
C ASP A 199 -3.45 -4.36 -5.62
N ASP A 200 -2.19 -4.01 -5.35
CA ASP A 200 -1.16 -4.89 -4.80
C ASP A 200 -0.58 -4.28 -3.51
N VAL A 201 -0.02 -5.13 -2.66
CA VAL A 201 0.69 -4.70 -1.46
C VAL A 201 2.03 -5.41 -1.31
N VAL A 202 2.97 -4.71 -0.71
CA VAL A 202 4.26 -5.20 -0.23
C VAL A 202 4.31 -4.91 1.26
N VAL A 203 4.36 -5.94 2.07
CA VAL A 203 4.40 -5.84 3.54
C VAL A 203 5.81 -6.07 4.02
N ILE A 204 6.35 -5.13 4.78
CA ILE A 204 7.69 -5.25 5.38
C ILE A 204 7.65 -5.10 6.89
N ALA A 205 8.53 -5.83 7.57
CA ALA A 205 8.80 -5.68 8.99
C ALA A 205 10.30 -5.83 9.26
N ARG A 206 10.86 -4.99 10.11
CA ARG A 206 12.28 -5.03 10.51
C ARG A 206 13.26 -5.08 9.32
N GLY A 207 12.94 -4.34 8.26
CA GLY A 207 13.76 -4.25 7.05
C GLY A 207 13.67 -5.46 6.10
N ARG A 208 12.82 -6.43 6.35
CA ARG A 208 12.63 -7.64 5.55
C ARG A 208 11.25 -7.69 4.92
N LEU A 209 11.16 -8.34 3.76
CA LEU A 209 9.87 -8.67 3.16
C LEU A 209 9.16 -9.71 4.04
N VAL A 210 7.90 -9.45 4.29
CA VAL A 210 7.02 -10.37 4.99
C VAL A 210 6.09 -11.05 4.00
N ASP A 211 5.45 -10.28 3.13
CA ASP A 211 4.56 -10.79 2.11
C ASP A 211 4.40 -9.77 0.96
N GLN A 212 4.05 -10.27 -0.23
CA GLN A 212 3.76 -9.46 -1.42
C GLN A 212 2.71 -10.13 -2.29
N GLY A 213 1.75 -9.36 -2.77
CA GLY A 213 0.75 -9.84 -3.72
C GLY A 213 -0.45 -8.91 -3.87
N PRO A 214 -1.50 -9.37 -4.57
CA PRO A 214 -2.78 -8.68 -4.62
C PRO A 214 -3.36 -8.44 -3.23
N VAL A 215 -3.96 -7.27 -3.02
CA VAL A 215 -4.47 -6.84 -1.70
C VAL A 215 -5.46 -7.82 -1.06
N ASP A 216 -6.21 -8.55 -1.88
CA ASP A 216 -7.18 -9.55 -1.46
C ASP A 216 -6.58 -10.92 -1.10
N ARG A 217 -5.28 -11.13 -1.36
CA ARG A 217 -4.57 -12.40 -1.15
C ARG A 217 -3.44 -12.33 -0.14
N VAL A 218 -2.92 -11.14 0.12
CA VAL A 218 -1.83 -10.97 1.10
C VAL A 218 -2.35 -11.30 2.49
N GLY A 219 -1.59 -12.12 3.18
CA GLY A 219 -1.82 -12.48 4.56
C GLY A 219 -2.28 -13.90 4.82
N SER A 220 -2.89 -14.56 3.87
CA SER A 220 -3.14 -15.99 3.93
C SER A 220 -3.51 -16.50 2.53
N PRO A 221 -2.62 -17.27 1.89
CA PRO A 221 -2.95 -17.92 0.61
C PRO A 221 -4.05 -18.96 0.78
N GLU A 222 -4.22 -19.51 1.98
CA GLU A 222 -5.26 -20.48 2.32
C GLU A 222 -6.30 -19.90 3.29
N PRO A 223 -7.59 -20.26 3.14
CA PRO A 223 -8.60 -19.87 4.10
C PRO A 223 -8.24 -20.39 5.50
N GLU A 224 -8.26 -19.54 6.52
CA GLU A 224 -8.03 -19.97 7.91
C GLU A 224 -9.16 -20.88 8.41
N ALA A 225 -10.37 -20.65 7.92
CA ALA A 225 -11.55 -21.42 8.27
C ALA A 225 -12.64 -21.27 7.21
N VAL A 226 -13.58 -22.19 7.25
CA VAL A 226 -14.85 -22.11 6.53
C VAL A 226 -15.95 -21.80 7.54
N ILE A 227 -16.70 -20.74 7.28
CA ILE A 227 -17.86 -20.37 8.09
C ILE A 227 -19.11 -20.97 7.48
N VAL A 228 -19.86 -21.70 8.31
CA VAL A 228 -21.07 -22.39 7.90
C VAL A 228 -22.23 -21.89 8.78
N ARG A 229 -23.31 -21.45 8.14
CA ARG A 229 -24.56 -21.16 8.83
C ARG A 229 -25.65 -22.12 8.38
N ALA A 230 -26.38 -22.67 9.34
CA ALA A 230 -27.52 -23.54 9.10
C ALA A 230 -28.51 -23.43 10.27
N ALA A 231 -29.67 -24.07 10.15
CA ALA A 231 -30.60 -24.16 11.29
C ALA A 231 -29.99 -24.99 12.43
N ASP A 232 -30.20 -24.55 13.68
CA ASP A 232 -29.60 -25.15 14.88
C ASP A 232 -29.80 -26.66 14.98
N ALA A 233 -30.95 -27.16 14.54
CA ALA A 233 -31.26 -28.61 14.55
C ALA A 233 -30.30 -29.45 13.69
N GLY A 234 -29.68 -28.87 12.65
CA GLY A 234 -28.73 -29.55 11.76
C GLY A 234 -27.27 -29.34 12.15
N LEU A 235 -26.94 -28.27 12.88
CA LEU A 235 -25.54 -27.90 13.16
C LEU A 235 -24.80 -28.96 13.98
N GLY A 236 -25.48 -29.65 14.90
CA GLY A 236 -24.89 -30.70 15.72
C GLY A 236 -24.41 -31.91 14.91
N ALA A 237 -25.27 -32.42 14.01
CA ALA A 237 -24.94 -33.52 13.12
C ALA A 237 -23.83 -33.13 12.10
N LEU A 238 -23.94 -31.95 11.54
CA LEU A 238 -22.94 -31.43 10.60
C LEU A 238 -21.58 -31.30 11.25
N ALA A 239 -21.50 -30.77 12.49
CA ALA A 239 -20.26 -30.61 13.21
C ALA A 239 -19.56 -31.97 13.44
N GLY A 240 -20.29 -32.99 13.93
CA GLY A 240 -19.72 -34.31 14.13
C GLY A 240 -19.24 -34.98 12.83
N ALA A 241 -19.96 -34.78 11.72
CA ALA A 241 -19.53 -35.28 10.41
C ALA A 241 -18.28 -34.58 9.89
N LEU A 242 -18.13 -33.28 10.10
CA LEU A 242 -16.95 -32.50 9.73
C LEU A 242 -15.71 -32.85 10.59
N GLU A 243 -15.91 -33.11 11.88
CA GLU A 243 -14.87 -33.63 12.77
C GLU A 243 -14.39 -35.01 12.32
N ALA A 244 -15.32 -35.89 11.93
CA ALA A 244 -14.97 -37.22 11.37
C ALA A 244 -14.25 -37.13 10.02
N ALA A 245 -14.48 -36.07 9.25
CA ALA A 245 -13.75 -35.76 8.01
C ALA A 245 -12.36 -35.12 8.24
N GLY A 246 -11.92 -34.98 9.50
CA GLY A 246 -10.61 -34.42 9.87
C GLY A 246 -10.62 -32.90 10.08
N GLY A 247 -11.77 -32.27 10.12
CA GLY A 247 -11.89 -30.83 10.40
C GLY A 247 -11.82 -30.50 11.90
N GLY A 248 -11.19 -29.39 12.24
CA GLY A 248 -11.37 -28.75 13.55
C GLY A 248 -12.67 -27.92 13.53
N VAL A 249 -13.61 -28.17 14.43
CA VAL A 249 -14.92 -27.51 14.45
C VAL A 249 -15.15 -26.75 15.75
N GLU A 250 -15.28 -25.42 15.62
CA GLU A 250 -15.74 -24.54 16.71
C GLU A 250 -17.22 -24.23 16.48
N ARG A 251 -18.03 -24.45 17.54
CA ARG A 251 -19.47 -24.21 17.50
C ARG A 251 -19.81 -22.86 18.12
N HIS A 252 -20.62 -22.10 17.39
CA HIS A 252 -21.20 -20.85 17.82
C HIS A 252 -22.72 -20.90 17.67
N ASP A 253 -23.40 -19.93 18.24
CA ASP A 253 -24.86 -19.80 18.15
C ASP A 253 -25.26 -19.54 16.67
N GLY A 254 -25.91 -20.54 16.06
CA GLY A 254 -26.36 -20.48 14.66
C GLY A 254 -25.29 -20.67 13.57
N TRP A 255 -24.01 -20.98 13.91
CA TRP A 255 -22.96 -21.20 12.92
C TRP A 255 -21.77 -22.05 13.43
N LEU A 256 -21.00 -22.59 12.48
CA LEU A 256 -19.76 -23.32 12.76
C LEU A 256 -18.58 -22.62 12.11
N ARG A 257 -17.42 -22.64 12.81
CA ARG A 257 -16.11 -22.31 12.24
C ARG A 257 -15.36 -23.63 12.03
N VAL A 258 -15.02 -23.93 10.78
CA VAL A 258 -14.42 -25.21 10.37
C VAL A 258 -13.01 -24.93 9.86
N THR A 259 -12.01 -25.59 10.42
CA THR A 259 -10.60 -25.52 10.01
C THR A 259 -10.15 -26.87 9.43
N GLY A 260 -9.16 -26.85 8.52
CA GLY A 260 -8.56 -28.07 7.96
C GLY A 260 -9.42 -28.78 6.90
N VAL A 261 -10.60 -28.25 6.55
CA VAL A 261 -11.49 -28.81 5.51
C VAL A 261 -11.88 -27.68 4.54
N ALA A 262 -11.74 -27.94 3.24
CA ALA A 262 -12.07 -26.98 2.18
C ALA A 262 -13.59 -26.77 2.06
N ALA A 263 -14.00 -25.57 1.63
CA ALA A 263 -15.42 -25.22 1.49
C ALA A 263 -16.24 -26.18 0.58
N PRO A 264 -15.75 -26.67 -0.56
CA PRO A 264 -16.47 -27.68 -1.34
C PRO A 264 -16.79 -28.95 -0.53
N THR A 265 -15.81 -29.48 0.21
CA THR A 265 -15.97 -30.67 1.05
C THR A 265 -16.97 -30.43 2.18
N VAL A 266 -16.96 -29.24 2.79
CA VAL A 266 -17.97 -28.85 3.79
C VAL A 266 -19.37 -28.87 3.18
N GLY A 267 -19.53 -28.38 1.95
CA GLY A 267 -20.79 -28.43 1.19
C GLY A 267 -21.27 -29.87 0.91
N GLU A 268 -20.36 -30.76 0.50
CA GLU A 268 -20.65 -32.19 0.26
C GLU A 268 -21.08 -32.89 1.54
N VAL A 269 -20.39 -32.68 2.65
CA VAL A 269 -20.74 -33.23 3.96
C VAL A 269 -22.10 -32.71 4.41
N ALA A 270 -22.42 -31.43 4.25
CA ALA A 270 -23.72 -30.88 4.58
C ALA A 270 -24.84 -31.52 3.75
N LEU A 271 -24.61 -31.70 2.46
CA LEU A 271 -25.57 -32.37 1.58
C LEU A 271 -25.82 -33.84 2.01
N ALA A 272 -24.74 -34.59 2.33
CA ALA A 272 -24.83 -35.97 2.80
C ALA A 272 -25.60 -36.11 4.14
N GLN A 273 -25.51 -35.07 5.00
CA GLN A 273 -26.24 -35.00 6.27
C GLN A 273 -27.68 -34.43 6.12
N GLY A 274 -28.09 -34.05 4.89
CA GLY A 274 -29.40 -33.44 4.66
C GLY A 274 -29.56 -32.06 5.32
N VAL A 275 -28.46 -31.34 5.57
CA VAL A 275 -28.47 -30.05 6.22
C VAL A 275 -28.51 -28.95 5.17
N ALA A 276 -29.58 -28.15 5.18
CA ALA A 276 -29.69 -26.96 4.35
C ALA A 276 -28.81 -25.84 4.91
N LEU A 277 -27.86 -25.36 4.10
CA LEU A 277 -26.96 -24.27 4.46
C LEU A 277 -27.63 -22.92 4.19
N HIS A 278 -27.58 -22.01 5.14
CA HIS A 278 -27.98 -20.62 4.98
C HIS A 278 -26.85 -19.76 4.47
N ALA A 279 -25.58 -20.12 4.79
CA ALA A 279 -24.37 -19.51 4.24
C ALA A 279 -23.20 -20.49 4.33
N LEU A 280 -22.31 -20.41 3.33
CA LEU A 280 -21.02 -21.10 3.28
C LEU A 280 -20.02 -20.14 2.66
N TYR A 281 -18.99 -19.73 3.40
CA TYR A 281 -17.94 -18.87 2.87
C TYR A 281 -16.61 -19.11 3.57
N GLU A 282 -15.53 -18.87 2.85
CA GLU A 282 -14.18 -18.95 3.38
C GLU A 282 -13.87 -17.70 4.20
N GLN A 283 -13.44 -17.89 5.45
CA GLN A 283 -12.87 -16.85 6.27
C GLN A 283 -11.37 -16.84 6.04
N ARG A 284 -10.87 -15.73 5.50
CA ARG A 284 -9.43 -15.46 5.39
C ARG A 284 -9.03 -14.52 6.49
N ALA A 285 -7.78 -14.63 6.97
CA ALA A 285 -7.24 -13.63 7.87
C ALA A 285 -7.35 -12.26 7.22
N SER A 286 -7.83 -11.29 7.94
CA SER A 286 -7.78 -9.91 7.47
C SER A 286 -6.33 -9.47 7.38
N LEU A 287 -6.00 -8.62 6.40
CA LEU A 287 -4.69 -7.97 6.33
C LEU A 287 -4.27 -7.37 7.69
N GLU A 288 -5.24 -6.94 8.49
CA GLU A 288 -5.04 -6.35 9.82
C GLU A 288 -4.59 -7.39 10.85
N GLU A 289 -5.20 -8.58 10.85
CA GLU A 289 -4.78 -9.70 11.72
C GLU A 289 -3.40 -10.20 11.35
N VAL A 290 -3.08 -10.26 10.06
CA VAL A 290 -1.76 -10.63 9.58
C VAL A 290 -0.72 -9.60 9.98
N PHE A 291 -1.00 -8.32 9.76
CA PHE A 291 -0.12 -7.22 10.14
C PHE A 291 0.13 -7.21 11.66
N LEU A 292 -0.89 -7.42 12.48
CA LEU A 292 -0.78 -7.51 13.94
C LEU A 292 0.09 -8.71 14.34
N ARG A 293 -0.15 -9.91 13.82
CA ARG A 293 0.69 -11.10 14.09
C ARG A 293 2.14 -10.88 13.75
N LEU A 294 2.42 -10.21 12.63
CA LEU A 294 3.77 -9.93 12.15
C LEU A 294 4.46 -8.80 12.92
N THR A 295 3.68 -7.91 13.52
CA THR A 295 4.20 -6.81 14.35
C THR A 295 4.29 -7.17 15.82
N GLU A 296 3.37 -7.99 16.35
CA GLU A 296 3.32 -8.44 17.74
C GLU A 296 4.27 -9.63 18.03
N GLY A 297 4.55 -10.48 17.05
CA GLY A 297 5.53 -11.58 17.15
C GLY A 297 6.97 -11.12 17.39
N GLY A 298 7.17 -9.86 17.72
CA GLY A 298 8.44 -9.20 18.00
C GLY A 298 8.61 -8.66 19.40
N SER A 299 7.69 -8.90 20.31
CA SER A 299 7.85 -8.55 21.73
C SER A 299 8.34 -9.78 22.50
N ALA A 300 9.58 -10.16 22.28
CA ALA A 300 10.34 -10.99 23.22
C ALA A 300 11.79 -10.48 23.26
N PRO A 301 12.44 -10.52 24.42
CA PRO A 301 13.17 -9.47 25.12
C PRO A 301 14.49 -9.08 24.50
#